data_76935c5f523f29b8f78b3888273e2aa4
#
_entry.id   76935c5f523f29b8f78b3888273e2aa4
#
_cell.length_a   1.000
_cell.length_b   1.000
_cell.length_c   1.000
_cell.angle_alpha   90.00
_cell.angle_beta   90.00
_cell.angle_gamma   90.00
#
_symmetry.space_group_name_H-M   'P 1'
#
loop_
_entity.id
_entity.type
_entity.pdbx_description
1 polymer ?
#
loop_
_entity_poly.entity_id
_entity_poly.type
_entity_poly.pdbx_seq_one_letter_code
_entity_poly.pdbx_strand_id
1 'polypeptide(L)'
;MTSNHLLEEIQSVALSMFRKNFLGVYHGSVSARTSPSTFLINKKEAIFDEIDQDSMIQLDVEKRDYRWNISSMDSAIHEQIYQEMSQAKYISYTMPPYATAYALSHAKLSPRDYFGDLEIGEISVYDPGHFHDWYDRAPYEISGFFRENQCRMMLIKGFGLFTYDRDIIEMAKRIALLENSARLLILNASA
;
A
#
# COMPACT_ATOMS: atom_id res chain seq x y z
N MET A 1 -12.47 -13.82 -13.02
CA MET A 1 -12.75 -13.83 -11.58
C MET A 1 -13.95 -12.94 -11.34
N THR A 2 -14.94 -13.39 -10.58
CA THR A 2 -16.11 -12.59 -10.27
C THR A 2 -15.74 -11.50 -9.26
N SER A 3 -16.41 -10.35 -9.30
CA SER A 3 -16.19 -9.22 -8.36
C SER A 3 -16.31 -9.67 -6.90
N ASN A 4 -17.15 -10.65 -6.59
CA ASN A 4 -17.31 -11.20 -5.24
C ASN A 4 -16.05 -11.92 -4.72
N HIS A 5 -15.34 -12.66 -5.56
CA HIS A 5 -14.11 -13.34 -5.13
C HIS A 5 -13.00 -12.34 -4.77
N LEU A 6 -12.84 -11.28 -5.57
CA LEU A 6 -11.88 -10.21 -5.25
C LEU A 6 -12.23 -9.48 -3.96
N LEU A 7 -13.51 -9.28 -3.70
CA LEU A 7 -13.98 -8.69 -2.44
C LEU A 7 -13.63 -9.56 -1.24
N GLU A 8 -13.90 -10.88 -1.32
CA GLU A 8 -13.57 -11.83 -0.25
C GLU A 8 -12.06 -11.87 0.05
N GLU A 9 -11.23 -11.83 -0.99
CA GLU A 9 -9.77 -11.75 -0.83
C GLU A 9 -9.35 -10.45 -0.13
N ILE A 10 -9.89 -9.30 -0.55
CA ILE A 10 -9.62 -8.00 0.09
C ILE A 10 -10.08 -8.01 1.55
N GLN A 11 -11.30 -8.47 1.84
CA GLN A 11 -11.86 -8.52 3.20
C GLN A 11 -10.96 -9.31 4.16
N SER A 12 -10.55 -10.51 3.74
CA SER A 12 -9.70 -11.38 4.56
C SER A 12 -8.37 -10.72 4.93
N VAL A 13 -7.71 -10.07 3.95
CA VAL A 13 -6.41 -9.44 4.16
C VAL A 13 -6.56 -8.08 4.87
N ALA A 14 -7.55 -7.27 4.50
CA ALA A 14 -7.79 -5.97 5.11
C ALA A 14 -8.04 -6.08 6.62
N LEU A 15 -8.87 -7.02 7.05
CA LEU A 15 -9.11 -7.30 8.47
C LEU A 15 -7.82 -7.72 9.20
N SER A 16 -7.00 -8.57 8.57
CA SER A 16 -5.71 -8.97 9.15
C SER A 16 -4.75 -7.80 9.30
N MET A 17 -4.67 -6.93 8.29
CA MET A 17 -3.83 -5.74 8.31
C MET A 17 -4.34 -4.67 9.30
N PHE A 18 -5.66 -4.50 9.42
CA PHE A 18 -6.27 -3.63 10.41
C PHE A 18 -5.93 -4.07 11.84
N ARG A 19 -6.09 -5.35 12.17
CA ARG A 19 -5.73 -5.92 13.49
C ARG A 19 -4.26 -5.76 13.86
N LYS A 20 -3.40 -5.57 12.87
CA LYS A 20 -1.96 -5.32 13.03
C LYS A 20 -1.61 -3.83 13.02
N ASN A 21 -2.60 -2.95 12.95
CA ASN A 21 -2.44 -1.49 12.82
C ASN A 21 -1.69 -1.05 11.54
N PHE A 22 -1.77 -1.83 10.46
CA PHE A 22 -1.21 -1.42 9.16
C PHE A 22 -2.18 -0.55 8.38
N LEU A 23 -3.48 -0.79 8.57
CA LEU A 23 -4.58 0.03 8.08
C LEU A 23 -5.28 0.66 9.27
N GLY A 24 -5.72 1.91 9.15
CA GLY A 24 -6.36 2.63 10.23
C GLY A 24 -7.77 3.12 9.88
N VAL A 25 -8.37 3.91 10.77
CA VAL A 25 -9.68 4.52 10.55
C VAL A 25 -9.60 5.67 9.55
N TYR A 26 -8.48 6.40 9.51
CA TYR A 26 -8.29 7.59 8.66
C TYR A 26 -7.28 7.40 7.53
N HIS A 27 -6.56 6.30 7.52
CA HIS A 27 -5.51 6.06 6.55
C HIS A 27 -5.52 4.61 6.08
N GLY A 28 -5.08 4.45 4.87
CA GLY A 28 -4.98 3.17 4.21
C GLY A 28 -5.87 3.07 2.99
N SER A 29 -5.41 2.32 2.03
CA SER A 29 -6.20 1.93 0.88
C SER A 29 -5.79 0.54 0.38
N VAL A 30 -6.79 -0.17 -0.14
CA VAL A 30 -6.57 -1.47 -0.79
C VAL A 30 -7.40 -1.52 -2.04
N SER A 31 -6.80 -1.95 -3.14
CA SER A 31 -7.49 -2.11 -4.42
C SER A 31 -7.14 -3.39 -5.12
N ALA A 32 -8.02 -3.78 -6.05
CA ALA A 32 -7.82 -4.91 -6.94
C ALA A 32 -8.19 -4.55 -8.39
N ARG A 33 -7.32 -4.86 -9.34
CA ARG A 33 -7.59 -4.71 -10.77
C ARG A 33 -8.68 -5.69 -11.19
N THR A 34 -9.75 -5.19 -11.79
CA THR A 34 -10.88 -6.00 -12.29
C THR A 34 -10.82 -6.20 -13.81
N SER A 35 -10.27 -5.22 -14.54
CA SER A 35 -10.03 -5.28 -15.99
C SER A 35 -8.85 -4.37 -16.36
N PRO A 36 -8.43 -4.29 -17.63
CA PRO A 36 -7.38 -3.34 -18.05
C PRO A 36 -7.68 -1.88 -17.72
N SER A 37 -8.96 -1.48 -17.73
CA SER A 37 -9.40 -0.09 -17.48
C SER A 37 -10.18 0.09 -16.19
N THR A 38 -10.38 -0.95 -15.38
CA THR A 38 -11.17 -0.84 -14.14
C THR A 38 -10.51 -1.49 -12.95
N PHE A 39 -10.74 -0.92 -11.77
CA PHE A 39 -10.29 -1.48 -10.51
C PHE A 39 -11.30 -1.22 -9.38
N LEU A 40 -11.33 -2.12 -8.41
CA LEU A 40 -12.09 -2.00 -7.18
C LEU A 40 -11.19 -1.36 -6.11
N ILE A 41 -11.68 -0.37 -5.38
CA ILE A 41 -10.94 0.30 -4.29
C ILE A 41 -11.89 0.63 -3.16
N ASN A 42 -11.37 0.74 -1.93
CA ASN A 42 -12.19 1.20 -0.81
C ASN A 42 -12.66 2.66 -0.98
N LYS A 43 -13.84 2.96 -0.47
CA LYS A 43 -14.32 4.33 -0.32
C LYS A 43 -13.50 5.07 0.75
N LYS A 44 -13.48 6.40 0.70
CA LYS A 44 -12.75 7.24 1.66
C LYS A 44 -13.23 7.10 3.11
N GLU A 45 -14.47 6.68 3.31
CA GLU A 45 -15.08 6.50 4.63
C GLU A 45 -15.09 5.03 5.09
N ALA A 46 -14.47 4.13 4.33
CA ALA A 46 -14.42 2.71 4.68
C ALA A 46 -13.54 2.47 5.90
N ILE A 47 -14.02 1.68 6.84
CA ILE A 47 -13.29 1.20 8.01
C ILE A 47 -12.90 -0.26 7.75
N PHE A 48 -11.62 -0.58 7.90
CA PHE A 48 -11.05 -1.83 7.38
C PHE A 48 -11.36 -3.08 8.21
N ASP A 49 -11.91 -2.96 9.41
CA ASP A 49 -12.41 -4.09 10.20
C ASP A 49 -13.81 -4.56 9.78
N GLU A 50 -14.55 -3.71 9.04
CA GLU A 50 -15.92 -3.97 8.58
C GLU A 50 -16.07 -3.82 7.06
N ILE A 51 -15.00 -4.08 6.29
CA ILE A 51 -15.07 -3.98 4.83
C ILE A 51 -16.11 -4.95 4.27
N ASP A 52 -17.08 -4.39 3.55
CA ASP A 52 -18.14 -5.10 2.85
C ASP A 52 -18.25 -4.63 1.39
N GLN A 53 -19.29 -5.06 0.70
CA GLN A 53 -19.55 -4.65 -0.67
C GLN A 53 -19.83 -3.15 -0.78
N ASP A 54 -20.47 -2.56 0.22
CA ASP A 54 -20.81 -1.14 0.24
C ASP A 54 -19.61 -0.25 0.58
N SER A 55 -18.59 -0.81 1.21
CA SER A 55 -17.33 -0.13 1.53
C SER A 55 -16.40 0.02 0.32
N MET A 56 -16.66 -0.71 -0.76
CA MET A 56 -15.84 -0.73 -1.96
C MET A 56 -16.53 -0.07 -3.13
N ILE A 57 -15.76 0.44 -4.08
CA ILE A 57 -16.29 1.06 -5.29
C ILE A 57 -15.42 0.71 -6.50
N GLN A 58 -16.08 0.41 -7.61
CA GLN A 58 -15.40 0.16 -8.87
C GLN A 58 -15.21 1.47 -9.64
N LEU A 59 -13.97 1.77 -9.98
CA LEU A 59 -13.57 2.90 -10.80
C LEU A 59 -13.21 2.47 -12.22
N ASP A 60 -13.50 3.35 -13.17
CA ASP A 60 -13.12 3.22 -14.57
C ASP A 60 -12.19 4.36 -14.94
N VAL A 61 -10.99 4.05 -15.41
CA VAL A 61 -9.98 5.05 -15.75
C VAL A 61 -10.34 5.87 -16.99
N GLU A 62 -11.18 5.31 -17.85
CA GLU A 62 -11.67 6.00 -19.07
C GLU A 62 -12.87 6.90 -18.79
N LYS A 63 -13.57 6.67 -17.67
CA LYS A 63 -14.78 7.40 -17.29
C LYS A 63 -14.69 7.94 -15.88
N ARG A 64 -14.23 9.17 -15.76
CA ARG A 64 -14.22 9.88 -14.48
C ARG A 64 -15.61 10.43 -14.16
N ASP A 65 -16.36 9.73 -13.33
CA ASP A 65 -17.67 10.14 -12.82
C ASP A 65 -17.64 10.43 -11.31
N TYR A 66 -18.84 10.61 -10.70
CA TYR A 66 -18.98 10.93 -9.28
C TYR A 66 -18.33 9.91 -8.32
N ARG A 67 -18.13 8.66 -8.77
CA ARG A 67 -17.52 7.58 -7.97
C ARG A 67 -16.12 7.94 -7.53
N TRP A 68 -15.38 8.69 -8.34
CA TRP A 68 -14.05 9.18 -7.99
C TRP A 68 -14.08 10.13 -6.79
N ASN A 69 -15.17 10.89 -6.60
CA ASN A 69 -15.29 11.82 -5.47
C ASN A 69 -15.55 11.14 -4.12
N ILE A 70 -16.02 9.89 -4.13
CA ILE A 70 -16.32 9.11 -2.93
C ILE A 70 -15.34 7.96 -2.71
N SER A 71 -14.46 7.70 -3.65
CA SER A 71 -13.39 6.72 -3.52
C SER A 71 -12.26 7.21 -2.60
N SER A 72 -11.35 6.31 -2.21
CA SER A 72 -10.15 6.67 -1.45
C SER A 72 -9.40 7.85 -2.06
N MET A 73 -8.81 8.68 -1.23
CA MET A 73 -7.93 9.77 -1.66
C MET A 73 -6.75 9.27 -2.49
N ASP A 74 -6.34 8.03 -2.28
CA ASP A 74 -5.23 7.39 -2.99
C ASP A 74 -5.60 6.88 -4.38
N SER A 75 -6.85 7.04 -4.83
CA SER A 75 -7.36 6.45 -6.08
C SER A 75 -6.56 6.85 -7.31
N ALA A 76 -6.09 8.09 -7.40
CA ALA A 76 -5.24 8.55 -8.50
C ALA A 76 -3.84 7.90 -8.47
N ILE A 77 -3.31 7.63 -7.27
CA ILE A 77 -2.04 6.92 -7.09
C ILE A 77 -2.19 5.47 -7.57
N HIS A 78 -3.26 4.79 -7.13
CA HIS A 78 -3.54 3.41 -7.56
C HIS A 78 -3.76 3.31 -9.07
N GLU A 79 -4.51 4.25 -9.67
CA GLU A 79 -4.68 4.34 -11.12
C GLU A 79 -3.34 4.39 -11.84
N GLN A 80 -2.46 5.31 -11.44
CA GLN A 80 -1.15 5.50 -12.09
C GLN A 80 -0.26 4.26 -11.95
N ILE A 81 -0.27 3.61 -10.78
CA ILE A 81 0.45 2.34 -10.58
C ILE A 81 -0.13 1.26 -11.51
N TYR A 82 -1.45 1.15 -11.65
CA TYR A 82 -2.07 0.18 -12.56
C TYR A 82 -1.73 0.44 -14.03
N GLN A 83 -1.60 1.69 -14.43
CA GLN A 83 -1.23 2.04 -15.81
C GLN A 83 0.22 1.64 -16.12
N GLU A 84 1.14 1.85 -15.21
CA GLU A 84 2.56 1.60 -15.43
C GLU A 84 3.01 0.18 -15.05
N MET A 85 2.42 -0.42 -14.02
CA MET A 85 2.80 -1.73 -13.50
C MET A 85 1.83 -2.81 -13.97
N SER A 86 2.11 -3.45 -15.11
CA SER A 86 1.27 -4.53 -15.66
C SER A 86 1.14 -5.73 -14.71
N GLN A 87 2.09 -5.92 -13.81
CA GLN A 87 2.09 -6.97 -12.80
C GLN A 87 1.23 -6.65 -11.56
N ALA A 88 0.83 -5.39 -11.37
CA ALA A 88 -0.02 -5.00 -10.26
C ALA A 88 -1.43 -5.54 -10.47
N LYS A 89 -1.83 -6.52 -9.65
CA LYS A 89 -3.23 -6.96 -9.52
C LYS A 89 -3.85 -6.39 -8.26
N TYR A 90 -3.09 -6.30 -7.18
CA TYR A 90 -3.47 -5.67 -5.92
C TYR A 90 -2.49 -4.56 -5.59
N ILE A 91 -3.01 -3.49 -5.00
CA ILE A 91 -2.21 -2.38 -4.47
C ILE A 91 -2.72 -2.07 -3.08
N SER A 92 -1.81 -1.73 -2.17
CA SER A 92 -2.17 -1.20 -0.86
C SER A 92 -1.31 0.00 -0.48
N TYR A 93 -1.92 0.94 0.20
CA TYR A 93 -1.26 1.93 1.03
C TYR A 93 -1.50 1.58 2.49
N THR A 94 -0.43 1.46 3.25
CA THR A 94 -0.45 1.07 4.67
C THR A 94 0.50 1.94 5.48
N MET A 95 0.28 2.02 6.80
CA MET A 95 1.20 2.68 7.74
C MET A 95 1.67 1.69 8.81
N PRO A 96 2.51 0.69 8.48
CA PRO A 96 3.07 -0.23 9.47
C PRO A 96 3.85 0.57 10.53
N PRO A 97 3.49 0.50 11.82
CA PRO A 97 3.95 1.46 12.82
C PRO A 97 5.47 1.53 12.99
N TYR A 98 6.13 0.38 13.07
CA TYR A 98 7.58 0.35 13.28
C TYR A 98 8.35 0.73 12.01
N ALA A 99 7.92 0.26 10.84
CA ALA A 99 8.55 0.64 9.56
C ALA A 99 8.39 2.13 9.30
N THR A 100 7.20 2.68 9.54
CA THR A 100 6.93 4.12 9.38
C THR A 100 7.74 4.96 10.37
N ALA A 101 7.81 4.54 11.65
CA ALA A 101 8.62 5.22 12.66
C ALA A 101 10.12 5.18 12.33
N TYR A 102 10.62 4.02 11.90
CA TYR A 102 12.02 3.85 11.50
C TYR A 102 12.39 4.79 10.34
N ALA A 103 11.50 4.91 9.36
CA ALA A 103 11.69 5.74 8.18
C ALA A 103 11.82 7.25 8.49
N LEU A 104 11.32 7.73 9.64
CA LEU A 104 11.43 9.16 10.01
C LEU A 104 12.87 9.64 10.13
N SER A 105 13.78 8.76 10.57
CA SER A 105 15.17 9.12 10.87
C SER A 105 16.22 8.34 10.08
N HIS A 106 15.80 7.42 9.18
CA HIS A 106 16.73 6.59 8.43
C HIS A 106 16.45 6.70 6.92
N ALA A 107 17.53 6.75 6.13
CA ALA A 107 17.44 6.77 4.66
C ALA A 107 17.28 5.38 4.03
N LYS A 108 17.50 4.32 4.82
CA LYS A 108 17.43 2.92 4.39
C LYS A 108 16.93 2.05 5.53
N LEU A 109 16.23 0.97 5.20
CA LEU A 109 15.91 -0.11 6.13
C LEU A 109 16.61 -1.37 5.64
N SER A 110 17.58 -1.85 6.43
CA SER A 110 18.34 -3.07 6.14
C SER A 110 18.00 -4.11 7.21
N PRO A 111 17.14 -5.11 6.89
CA PRO A 111 16.81 -6.17 7.83
C PRO A 111 18.04 -6.89 8.35
N ARG A 112 17.99 -7.32 9.62
CA ARG A 112 19.03 -8.14 10.25
C ARG A 112 18.49 -9.49 10.73
N ASP A 113 17.21 -9.72 10.52
CA ASP A 113 16.57 -11.02 10.76
C ASP A 113 16.58 -11.85 9.49
N TYR A 114 16.56 -13.18 9.66
CA TYR A 114 16.71 -14.13 8.57
C TYR A 114 15.67 -13.94 7.45
N PHE A 115 14.40 -13.82 7.81
CA PHE A 115 13.33 -13.72 6.80
C PHE A 115 13.31 -12.33 6.13
N GLY A 116 13.57 -11.28 6.89
CA GLY A 116 13.65 -9.93 6.32
C GLY A 116 14.81 -9.80 5.34
N ASP A 117 15.99 -10.31 5.67
CA ASP A 117 17.16 -10.30 4.79
C ASP A 117 16.93 -11.12 3.53
N LEU A 118 16.35 -12.34 3.67
CA LEU A 118 16.12 -13.26 2.55
C LEU A 118 15.05 -12.76 1.58
N GLU A 119 13.91 -12.28 2.09
CA GLU A 119 12.69 -12.03 1.30
C GLU A 119 12.51 -10.56 0.88
N ILE A 120 13.13 -9.64 1.61
CA ILE A 120 12.98 -8.20 1.38
C ILE A 120 14.31 -7.57 0.99
N GLY A 121 15.39 -7.88 1.74
CA GLY A 121 16.67 -7.22 1.59
C GLY A 121 16.64 -5.74 2.04
N GLU A 122 17.65 -4.98 1.64
CA GLU A 122 17.70 -3.55 1.91
C GLU A 122 16.71 -2.79 1.04
N ILE A 123 15.92 -1.91 1.64
CA ILE A 123 15.05 -0.96 0.94
C ILE A 123 15.44 0.48 1.25
N SER A 124 15.41 1.33 0.25
CA SER A 124 15.58 2.77 0.40
C SER A 124 14.32 3.41 0.95
N VAL A 125 14.48 4.37 1.86
CA VAL A 125 13.39 5.23 2.33
C VAL A 125 13.31 6.43 1.39
N TYR A 126 12.16 6.62 0.78
CA TYR A 126 11.91 7.77 -0.09
C TYR A 126 11.56 8.99 0.77
N ASP A 127 12.25 10.12 0.54
CA ASP A 127 11.93 11.39 1.19
C ASP A 127 11.09 12.25 0.23
N PRO A 128 9.80 12.46 0.51
CA PRO A 128 8.91 13.22 -0.37
C PRO A 128 9.16 14.74 -0.30
N GLY A 129 10.02 15.21 0.60
CA GLY A 129 10.22 16.62 0.87
C GLY A 129 9.00 17.25 1.54
N HIS A 130 8.29 18.13 0.85
CA HIS A 130 7.11 18.80 1.38
C HIS A 130 5.82 18.04 1.07
N PHE A 131 4.90 17.97 2.04
CA PHE A 131 3.61 17.29 1.90
C PHE A 131 2.48 18.15 1.32
N HIS A 132 2.63 19.48 1.23
CA HIS A 132 1.55 20.37 0.83
C HIS A 132 1.00 20.11 -0.59
N ASP A 133 1.84 19.59 -1.49
CA ASP A 133 1.52 19.23 -2.87
C ASP A 133 1.68 17.73 -3.15
N TRP A 134 1.77 16.93 -2.08
CA TRP A 134 2.11 15.51 -2.18
C TRP A 134 1.11 14.73 -3.04
N TYR A 135 -0.18 14.91 -2.85
CA TYR A 135 -1.20 14.18 -3.61
C TYR A 135 -1.22 14.53 -5.10
N ASP A 136 -0.70 15.71 -5.50
CA ASP A 136 -0.56 16.08 -6.91
C ASP A 136 0.63 15.36 -7.56
N ARG A 137 1.71 15.12 -6.79
CA ARG A 137 2.96 14.50 -7.25
C ARG A 137 3.00 12.98 -7.06
N ALA A 138 2.41 12.49 -5.98
CA ALA A 138 2.50 11.10 -5.54
C ALA A 138 2.16 10.06 -6.63
N PRO A 139 1.14 10.23 -7.48
CA PRO A 139 0.86 9.28 -8.55
C PRO A 139 2.08 8.99 -9.43
N TYR A 140 2.78 10.03 -9.82
CA TYR A 140 3.95 9.93 -10.73
C TYR A 140 5.23 9.54 -9.99
N GLU A 141 5.44 10.07 -8.79
CA GLU A 141 6.64 9.76 -8.00
C GLU A 141 6.64 8.31 -7.52
N ILE A 142 5.50 7.79 -7.08
CA ILE A 142 5.39 6.40 -6.61
C ILE A 142 5.52 5.42 -7.78
N SER A 143 4.81 5.64 -8.88
CA SER A 143 4.91 4.77 -10.06
C SER A 143 6.30 4.83 -10.69
N GLY A 144 6.90 6.03 -10.77
CA GLY A 144 8.28 6.23 -11.22
C GLY A 144 9.29 5.48 -10.35
N PHE A 145 9.15 5.56 -9.02
CA PHE A 145 10.00 4.85 -8.09
C PHE A 145 9.95 3.33 -8.29
N PHE A 146 8.75 2.76 -8.45
CA PHE A 146 8.59 1.33 -8.72
C PHE A 146 9.26 0.90 -10.03
N ARG A 147 9.10 1.69 -11.09
CA ARG A 147 9.69 1.42 -12.39
C ARG A 147 11.22 1.49 -12.36
N GLU A 148 11.78 2.55 -11.77
CA GLU A 148 13.22 2.82 -11.77
C GLU A 148 13.98 1.84 -10.88
N ASN A 149 13.42 1.48 -9.73
CA ASN A 149 14.04 0.56 -8.78
C ASN A 149 13.64 -0.90 -9.00
N GLN A 150 12.73 -1.20 -9.94
CA GLN A 150 12.22 -2.54 -10.22
C GLN A 150 11.72 -3.27 -8.94
N CYS A 151 11.16 -2.52 -8.02
CA CYS A 151 10.69 -2.99 -6.72
C CYS A 151 9.16 -2.99 -6.63
N ARG A 152 8.63 -3.61 -5.58
CA ARG A 152 7.18 -3.72 -5.33
C ARG A 152 6.74 -3.04 -4.03
N MET A 153 7.69 -2.44 -3.32
CA MET A 153 7.44 -1.73 -2.08
C MET A 153 8.18 -0.40 -2.10
N MET A 154 7.53 0.66 -1.64
CA MET A 154 8.09 1.99 -1.48
C MET A 154 7.75 2.50 -0.09
N LEU A 155 8.76 2.51 0.79
CA LEU A 155 8.63 3.09 2.13
C LEU A 155 8.91 4.59 2.04
N ILE A 156 7.91 5.40 2.42
CA ILE A 156 7.91 6.84 2.27
C ILE A 156 8.00 7.49 3.65
N LYS A 157 9.01 8.31 3.86
CA LYS A 157 9.29 9.00 5.11
C LYS A 157 8.09 9.85 5.54
N GLY A 158 7.57 9.58 6.75
CA GLY A 158 6.45 10.31 7.34
C GLY A 158 5.09 10.07 6.67
N PHE A 159 5.02 9.19 5.67
CA PHE A 159 3.76 8.90 4.98
C PHE A 159 3.32 7.44 5.17
N GLY A 160 4.18 6.48 4.91
CA GLY A 160 3.88 5.05 5.05
C GLY A 160 4.46 4.21 3.92
N LEU A 161 3.75 3.17 3.53
CA LEU A 161 4.23 2.15 2.60
C LEU A 161 3.21 1.93 1.47
N PHE A 162 3.62 2.15 0.24
CA PHE A 162 2.91 1.65 -0.94
C PHE A 162 3.48 0.30 -1.37
N THR A 163 2.59 -0.63 -1.68
CA THR A 163 2.96 -1.99 -2.10
C THR A 163 2.01 -2.46 -3.20
N TYR A 164 2.54 -3.17 -4.20
CA TYR A 164 1.71 -3.89 -5.16
C TYR A 164 2.19 -5.33 -5.35
N ASP A 165 1.28 -6.21 -5.71
CA ASP A 165 1.60 -7.60 -6.06
C ASP A 165 0.51 -8.20 -6.98
N ARG A 166 0.79 -9.39 -7.51
CA ARG A 166 -0.18 -10.27 -8.20
C ARG A 166 -1.04 -11.05 -7.22
N ASP A 167 -0.55 -11.27 -6.03
CA ASP A 167 -1.18 -12.03 -4.96
C ASP A 167 -1.30 -11.16 -3.71
N ILE A 168 -2.52 -11.02 -3.19
CA ILE A 168 -2.81 -10.16 -2.04
C ILE A 168 -2.21 -10.72 -0.74
N ILE A 169 -2.11 -12.05 -0.62
CA ILE A 169 -1.53 -12.71 0.56
C ILE A 169 -0.02 -12.48 0.58
N GLU A 170 0.65 -12.64 -0.57
CA GLU A 170 2.09 -12.35 -0.68
C GLU A 170 2.38 -10.86 -0.43
N MET A 171 1.52 -9.97 -0.90
CA MET A 171 1.60 -8.54 -0.58
C MET A 171 1.54 -8.31 0.93
N ALA A 172 0.55 -8.88 1.61
CA ALA A 172 0.39 -8.74 3.07
C ALA A 172 1.55 -9.36 3.86
N LYS A 173 2.08 -10.50 3.43
CA LYS A 173 3.26 -11.12 4.05
C LYS A 173 4.49 -10.23 3.97
N ARG A 174 4.76 -9.61 2.82
CA ARG A 174 5.89 -8.68 2.65
C ARG A 174 5.78 -7.46 3.57
N ILE A 175 4.58 -6.89 3.68
CA ILE A 175 4.31 -5.79 4.61
C ILE A 175 4.59 -6.24 6.06
N ALA A 176 4.11 -7.42 6.45
CA ALA A 176 4.32 -7.96 7.79
C ALA A 176 5.79 -8.29 8.09
N LEU A 177 6.55 -8.78 7.11
CA LEU A 177 7.99 -9.01 7.24
C LEU A 177 8.75 -7.71 7.43
N LEU A 178 8.47 -6.70 6.60
CA LEU A 178 9.09 -5.38 6.71
C LEU A 178 8.84 -4.77 8.09
N GLU A 179 7.60 -4.82 8.56
CA GLU A 179 7.22 -4.32 9.87
C GLU A 179 7.95 -5.05 11.00
N ASN A 180 8.04 -6.38 10.92
CA ASN A 180 8.77 -7.18 11.91
C ASN A 180 10.27 -6.83 11.93
N SER A 181 10.90 -6.70 10.78
CA SER A 181 12.31 -6.32 10.68
C SER A 181 12.56 -4.93 11.26
N ALA A 182 11.70 -3.95 10.93
CA ALA A 182 11.77 -2.61 11.50
C ALA A 182 11.60 -2.63 13.02
N ARG A 183 10.64 -3.42 13.53
CA ARG A 183 10.43 -3.59 14.97
C ARG A 183 11.67 -4.12 15.67
N LEU A 184 12.31 -5.16 15.12
CA LEU A 184 13.53 -5.73 15.69
C LEU A 184 14.68 -4.72 15.70
N LEU A 185 14.83 -3.93 14.63
CA LEU A 185 15.85 -2.88 14.57
C LEU A 185 15.64 -1.81 15.64
N ILE A 186 14.40 -1.33 15.81
CA ILE A 186 14.06 -0.31 16.82
C ILE A 186 14.28 -0.84 18.24
N LEU A 187 13.79 -2.04 18.55
CA LEU A 187 13.93 -2.65 19.86
C LEU A 187 15.40 -2.93 20.21
N ASN A 188 16.20 -3.39 19.25
CA ASN A 188 17.64 -3.60 19.45
C ASN A 188 18.39 -2.29 19.69
N ALA A 189 18.01 -1.19 19.06
CA ALA A 189 18.63 0.11 19.26
C ALA A 189 18.28 0.73 20.62
N SER A 190 17.21 0.26 21.27
CA SER A 190 16.74 0.72 22.58
C SER A 190 17.26 -0.15 23.75
N ALA A 191 17.97 -1.25 23.45
CA ALA A 191 18.54 -2.17 24.41
C ALA A 191 19.99 -1.78 24.76
#